data_ceb762a55425287d95acfc7ce861d834
#
_entry.id   ceb762a55425287d95acfc7ce861d834
#
_cell.length_a   1.000
_cell.length_b   1.000
_cell.length_c   1.000
_cell.angle_alpha   90.00
_cell.angle_beta   90.00
_cell.angle_gamma   90.00
#
_symmetry.space_group_name_H-M   'P 1'
#
loop_
_entity.id
_entity.type
_entity.pdbx_description
1 polymer ?
#
loop_
_entity_poly.entity_id
_entity_poly.type
_entity_poly.pdbx_seq_one_letter_code
_entity_poly.pdbx_strand_id
1 'polypeptide(L)'
;YPYDCTRDWAPQEDTPTADNAFFRWLASVYASTNLAMANPNRRICHYEDFQQHSNIINGGAWHTVPGSMNDFSYLHTNCFEVTVELSCDKFPHVSELPAEWENNKESLLVYMEQVHRGVKGVIRDKVTKRGIADAVIRVEDHDHDIRSAADGDYWRLLNPGEYKIAVWAVGYFPAMRRCHVGMEPRPTICDFTLTKTPNQRLKE
;
A
#
# COMPACT_ATOMS: atom_id res chain seq x y z
N TYR A 1 -6.92 8.56 -0.97
CA TYR A 1 -6.19 7.37 -1.42
C TYR A 1 -6.31 7.21 -2.95
N PRO A 2 -5.32 6.58 -3.61
CA PRO A 2 -5.25 6.51 -5.07
C PRO A 2 -6.37 5.64 -5.71
N TYR A 3 -6.64 5.83 -7.00
CA TYR A 3 -5.90 6.79 -7.84
C TYR A 3 -6.47 8.20 -7.71
N ASP A 4 -5.60 9.18 -7.86
CA ASP A 4 -5.95 10.59 -7.87
C ASP A 4 -6.26 11.10 -9.28
N CYS A 5 -5.82 10.39 -10.31
CA CYS A 5 -6.08 10.74 -11.71
C CYS A 5 -7.27 9.95 -12.25
N THR A 6 -8.25 10.67 -12.81
CA THR A 6 -9.39 10.06 -13.47
C THR A 6 -9.09 9.71 -14.92
N ARG A 7 -9.79 8.70 -15.46
CA ARG A 7 -9.75 8.40 -16.87
C ARG A 7 -10.42 9.53 -17.65
N ASP A 8 -9.86 9.88 -18.79
CA ASP A 8 -10.40 10.90 -19.70
C ASP A 8 -10.64 12.28 -19.05
N TRP A 9 -9.92 12.59 -17.96
CA TRP A 9 -10.02 13.86 -17.25
C TRP A 9 -11.42 14.17 -16.69
N ALA A 10 -12.21 13.16 -16.42
CA ALA A 10 -13.49 13.34 -15.76
C ALA A 10 -13.30 14.13 -14.44
N PRO A 11 -14.14 15.11 -14.14
CA PRO A 11 -13.90 16.02 -13.00
C PRO A 11 -13.99 15.32 -11.64
N GLN A 12 -14.83 14.29 -11.52
CA GLN A 12 -15.03 13.52 -10.29
C GLN A 12 -15.49 12.10 -10.67
N GLU A 13 -14.63 11.12 -10.49
CA GLU A 13 -14.93 9.72 -10.76
C GLU A 13 -14.13 8.83 -9.80
N ASP A 14 -14.78 7.84 -9.21
CA ASP A 14 -14.09 6.84 -8.38
C ASP A 14 -13.17 5.98 -9.26
N THR A 15 -11.88 6.04 -9.00
CA THR A 15 -10.83 5.35 -9.76
C THR A 15 -10.07 4.37 -8.87
N PRO A 16 -10.62 3.16 -8.66
CA PRO A 16 -10.02 2.19 -7.76
C PRO A 16 -8.73 1.60 -8.33
N THR A 17 -7.75 1.38 -7.46
CA THR A 17 -6.57 0.57 -7.74
C THR A 17 -6.90 -0.94 -7.66
N ALA A 18 -6.00 -1.80 -8.11
CA ALA A 18 -6.11 -3.24 -7.90
C ALA A 18 -6.13 -3.62 -6.40
N ASP A 19 -5.51 -2.80 -5.55
CA ASP A 19 -5.48 -2.96 -4.08
C ASP A 19 -6.42 -1.99 -3.35
N ASN A 20 -7.51 -1.58 -3.97
CA ASN A 20 -8.43 -0.58 -3.43
C ASN A 20 -8.93 -0.92 -2.01
N ALA A 21 -9.21 -2.18 -1.73
CA ALA A 21 -9.63 -2.62 -0.41
C ALA A 21 -8.56 -2.38 0.67
N PHE A 22 -7.28 -2.55 0.33
CA PHE A 22 -6.19 -2.26 1.25
C PHE A 22 -5.98 -0.76 1.42
N PHE A 23 -6.07 0.04 0.36
CA PHE A 23 -6.00 1.51 0.47
C PHE A 23 -7.13 2.07 1.32
N ARG A 24 -8.35 1.57 1.16
CA ARG A 24 -9.48 1.94 2.03
C ARG A 24 -9.22 1.58 3.49
N TRP A 25 -8.60 0.43 3.73
CA TRP A 25 -8.17 0.03 5.07
C TRP A 25 -7.16 1.02 5.64
N LEU A 26 -6.08 1.36 4.92
CA LEU A 26 -5.07 2.33 5.35
C LEU A 26 -5.67 3.69 5.70
N ALA A 27 -6.50 4.22 4.81
CA ALA A 27 -7.17 5.50 5.04
C ALA A 27 -8.11 5.44 6.27
N SER A 28 -8.88 4.35 6.41
CA SER A 28 -9.79 4.16 7.53
C SER A 28 -9.07 4.01 8.87
N VAL A 29 -7.94 3.30 8.90
CA VAL A 29 -7.11 3.15 10.11
C VAL A 29 -6.64 4.52 10.59
N TYR A 30 -6.16 5.36 9.69
CA TYR A 30 -5.77 6.72 10.03
C TYR A 30 -6.97 7.55 10.54
N ALA A 31 -8.04 7.61 9.75
CA ALA A 31 -9.19 8.45 10.04
C ALA A 31 -9.93 8.06 11.34
N SER A 32 -10.02 6.76 11.64
CA SER A 32 -10.72 6.26 12.83
C SER A 32 -9.94 6.43 14.13
N THR A 33 -8.62 6.58 14.05
CA THR A 33 -7.74 6.79 15.20
C THR A 33 -7.35 8.26 15.41
N ASN A 34 -7.61 9.12 14.44
CA ASN A 34 -7.42 10.56 14.53
C ASN A 34 -8.50 11.18 15.45
N LEU A 35 -8.08 11.90 16.49
CA LEU A 35 -9.01 12.41 17.49
C LEU A 35 -10.00 13.44 16.93
N ALA A 36 -9.59 14.24 15.96
CA ALA A 36 -10.48 15.19 15.28
C ALA A 36 -11.41 14.47 14.30
N MET A 37 -10.87 13.64 13.39
CA MET A 37 -11.67 12.94 12.37
C MET A 37 -12.67 11.96 12.99
N ALA A 38 -12.28 11.25 14.05
CA ALA A 38 -13.14 10.29 14.76
C ALA A 38 -14.24 10.95 15.60
N ASN A 39 -14.17 12.26 15.87
CA ASN A 39 -15.17 12.97 16.65
C ASN A 39 -16.40 13.28 15.77
N PRO A 40 -17.58 12.69 16.05
CA PRO A 40 -18.78 12.93 15.26
C PRO A 40 -19.33 14.36 15.40
N ASN A 41 -18.93 15.07 16.46
CA ASN A 41 -19.35 16.45 16.76
C ASN A 41 -18.27 17.47 16.36
N ARG A 42 -17.28 17.10 15.59
CA ARG A 42 -16.26 18.04 15.12
C ARG A 42 -16.87 19.13 14.24
N ARG A 43 -16.23 20.30 14.23
CA ARG A 43 -16.57 21.37 13.29
C ARG A 43 -16.43 20.84 11.85
N ILE A 44 -17.44 21.11 11.01
CA ILE A 44 -17.31 20.93 9.57
C ILE A 44 -16.33 21.98 9.07
N CYS A 45 -15.30 21.55 8.35
CA CYS A 45 -14.24 22.44 7.91
C CYS A 45 -14.70 23.41 6.80
N HIS A 46 -15.33 22.87 5.79
CA HIS A 46 -15.85 23.59 4.62
C HIS A 46 -16.77 22.64 3.82
N TYR A 47 -17.31 23.10 2.70
CA TYR A 47 -18.29 22.35 1.90
C TYR A 47 -17.75 21.02 1.30
N GLU A 48 -16.44 20.85 1.19
CA GLU A 48 -15.79 19.63 0.71
C GLU A 48 -15.35 18.69 1.86
N ASP A 49 -15.92 18.85 3.03
CA ASP A 49 -15.60 18.01 4.18
C ASP A 49 -16.11 16.57 3.97
N PHE A 50 -15.23 15.59 4.20
CA PHE A 50 -15.53 14.17 3.95
C PHE A 50 -16.12 13.44 5.16
N GLN A 51 -16.65 14.13 6.14
CA GLN A 51 -17.26 13.52 7.33
C GLN A 51 -18.34 12.51 6.97
N GLN A 52 -19.15 12.80 5.95
CA GLN A 52 -20.21 11.90 5.45
C GLN A 52 -19.65 10.63 4.78
N HIS A 53 -18.38 10.63 4.42
CA HIS A 53 -17.65 9.51 3.81
C HIS A 53 -16.69 8.84 4.80
N SER A 54 -16.97 8.93 6.11
CA SER A 54 -16.09 8.42 7.17
C SER A 54 -14.68 9.03 7.15
N ASN A 55 -14.57 10.27 6.69
CA ASN A 55 -13.33 11.05 6.53
C ASN A 55 -12.29 10.42 5.59
N ILE A 56 -12.71 9.60 4.65
CA ILE A 56 -11.86 9.05 3.60
C ILE A 56 -12.49 9.26 2.23
N ILE A 57 -11.67 9.43 1.22
CA ILE A 57 -12.15 9.54 -0.17
C ILE A 57 -11.11 9.00 -1.15
N ASN A 58 -11.57 8.43 -2.27
CA ASN A 58 -10.72 8.19 -3.43
C ASN A 58 -10.37 9.54 -4.07
N GLY A 59 -9.10 9.73 -4.45
CA GLY A 59 -8.65 11.02 -4.98
C GLY A 59 -9.36 11.43 -6.26
N GLY A 60 -9.59 10.49 -7.19
CA GLY A 60 -10.34 10.75 -8.41
C GLY A 60 -11.79 11.13 -8.15
N ALA A 61 -12.43 10.57 -7.12
CA ALA A 61 -13.78 10.95 -6.72
C ALA A 61 -13.85 12.35 -6.07
N TRP A 62 -12.73 12.85 -5.53
CA TRP A 62 -12.64 14.21 -5.03
C TRP A 62 -12.37 15.21 -6.16
N HIS A 63 -11.22 15.14 -6.77
CA HIS A 63 -10.86 15.88 -7.98
C HIS A 63 -9.64 15.25 -8.65
N THR A 64 -9.58 15.30 -9.98
CA THR A 64 -8.46 14.71 -10.71
C THR A 64 -7.17 15.50 -10.52
N VAL A 65 -6.08 14.81 -10.16
CA VAL A 65 -4.74 15.38 -9.96
C VAL A 65 -3.72 14.55 -10.75
N PRO A 66 -3.48 14.88 -12.02
CA PRO A 66 -2.50 14.15 -12.81
C PRO A 66 -1.08 14.38 -12.28
N GLY A 67 -0.28 13.31 -12.25
CA GLY A 67 1.09 13.37 -11.76
C GLY A 67 1.21 13.37 -10.23
N SER A 68 0.17 12.93 -9.50
CA SER A 68 0.23 12.81 -8.04
C SER A 68 1.28 11.82 -7.58
N MET A 69 1.84 12.04 -6.39
CA MET A 69 2.76 11.10 -5.76
C MET A 69 2.07 9.79 -5.37
N ASN A 70 0.80 9.82 -4.97
CA ASN A 70 0.04 8.61 -4.67
C ASN A 70 0.03 7.65 -5.85
N ASP A 71 -0.31 8.16 -7.06
CA ASP A 71 -0.39 7.36 -8.28
C ASP A 71 0.98 6.88 -8.72
N PHE A 72 1.98 7.78 -8.69
CA PHE A 72 3.36 7.43 -9.05
C PHE A 72 3.92 6.33 -8.16
N SER A 73 3.77 6.46 -6.84
CA SER A 73 4.30 5.51 -5.87
C SER A 73 3.68 4.13 -6.06
N TYR A 74 2.37 4.06 -6.28
CA TYR A 74 1.69 2.79 -6.51
C TYR A 74 2.06 2.16 -7.86
N LEU A 75 2.13 2.96 -8.94
CA LEU A 75 2.39 2.44 -10.30
C LEU A 75 3.85 2.02 -10.53
N HIS A 76 4.80 2.67 -9.86
CA HIS A 76 6.23 2.57 -10.19
C HIS A 76 7.11 2.05 -9.05
N THR A 77 6.54 1.82 -7.87
CA THR A 77 7.26 1.32 -6.69
C THR A 77 6.45 0.24 -5.96
N ASN A 78 7.00 -0.29 -4.87
CA ASN A 78 6.27 -1.18 -3.97
C ASN A 78 5.50 -0.39 -2.86
N CYS A 79 5.44 0.94 -2.95
CA CYS A 79 4.91 1.80 -1.90
C CYS A 79 3.40 2.02 -2.05
N PHE A 80 2.69 1.92 -0.93
CA PHE A 80 1.26 2.25 -0.81
C PHE A 80 1.13 3.59 -0.10
N GLU A 81 1.03 4.65 -0.88
CA GLU A 81 1.00 6.02 -0.40
C GLU A 81 -0.43 6.56 -0.26
N VAL A 82 -0.68 7.35 0.78
CA VAL A 82 -1.96 8.00 1.04
C VAL A 82 -1.69 9.45 1.42
N THR A 83 -2.45 10.38 0.87
CA THR A 83 -2.43 11.79 1.28
C THR A 83 -3.35 11.99 2.48
N VAL A 84 -2.86 12.70 3.48
CA VAL A 84 -3.62 13.05 4.69
C VAL A 84 -3.81 14.56 4.74
N GLU A 85 -5.07 15.01 4.77
CA GLU A 85 -5.45 16.40 5.00
C GLU A 85 -5.62 16.60 6.51
N LEU A 86 -4.61 17.22 7.17
CA LEU A 86 -4.46 17.16 8.63
C LEU A 86 -5.49 17.98 9.40
N SER A 87 -5.80 19.20 8.94
CA SER A 87 -6.67 20.14 9.65
C SER A 87 -7.53 20.98 8.72
N CYS A 88 -8.44 21.77 9.29
CA CYS A 88 -9.32 22.65 8.52
C CYS A 88 -8.56 23.84 7.92
N ASP A 89 -7.65 24.42 8.69
CA ASP A 89 -6.94 25.63 8.27
C ASP A 89 -5.59 25.26 7.66
N LYS A 90 -5.36 25.67 6.42
CA LYS A 90 -4.13 25.37 5.69
C LYS A 90 -2.89 25.94 6.38
N PHE A 91 -3.06 27.06 7.10
CA PHE A 91 -2.01 27.77 7.83
C PHE A 91 -2.47 28.01 9.28
N PRO A 92 -2.50 26.95 10.12
CA PRO A 92 -2.93 27.11 11.52
C PRO A 92 -1.97 28.03 12.28
N HIS A 93 -2.50 28.76 13.28
CA HIS A 93 -1.66 29.55 14.16
C HIS A 93 -0.73 28.67 15.00
N VAL A 94 0.44 29.17 15.35
CA VAL A 94 1.46 28.43 16.10
C VAL A 94 0.93 27.83 17.41
N SER A 95 -0.02 28.49 18.07
CA SER A 95 -0.64 27.99 19.31
C SER A 95 -1.52 26.75 19.12
N GLU A 96 -1.91 26.43 17.87
CA GLU A 96 -2.75 25.28 17.52
C GLU A 96 -1.93 24.03 17.21
N LEU A 97 -0.64 24.20 16.84
CA LEU A 97 0.23 23.09 16.45
C LEU A 97 0.37 21.99 17.51
N PRO A 98 0.45 22.28 18.84
CA PRO A 98 0.45 21.22 19.84
C PRO A 98 -0.83 20.39 19.84
N ALA A 99 -1.99 21.01 19.63
CA ALA A 99 -3.27 20.30 19.54
C ALA A 99 -3.35 19.45 18.26
N GLU A 100 -2.86 19.97 17.13
CA GLU A 100 -2.75 19.20 15.88
C GLU A 100 -1.86 17.97 16.05
N TRP A 101 -0.72 18.10 16.75
CA TRP A 101 0.12 16.95 17.06
C TRP A 101 -0.64 15.91 17.92
N GLU A 102 -1.29 16.33 18.99
CA GLU A 102 -2.07 15.42 19.85
C GLU A 102 -3.19 14.71 19.07
N ASN A 103 -3.85 15.39 18.14
CA ASN A 103 -4.91 14.82 17.31
C ASN A 103 -4.39 13.75 16.34
N ASN A 104 -3.16 13.89 15.85
CA ASN A 104 -2.62 13.09 14.76
C ASN A 104 -1.61 12.02 15.19
N LYS A 105 -0.92 12.17 16.33
CA LYS A 105 0.22 11.31 16.70
C LYS A 105 -0.13 9.81 16.72
N GLU A 106 -1.26 9.45 17.32
CA GLU A 106 -1.68 8.05 17.38
C GLU A 106 -2.00 7.49 15.99
N SER A 107 -2.70 8.28 15.18
CA SER A 107 -3.03 7.90 13.79
C SER A 107 -1.79 7.65 12.94
N LEU A 108 -0.76 8.48 13.10
CA LEU A 108 0.53 8.32 12.41
C LEU A 108 1.22 7.04 12.83
N LEU A 109 1.25 6.72 14.12
CA LEU A 109 1.87 5.50 14.65
C LEU A 109 1.13 4.26 14.15
N VAL A 110 -0.20 4.22 14.31
CA VAL A 110 -1.03 3.10 13.87
C VAL A 110 -0.98 2.93 12.35
N TYR A 111 -0.91 4.02 11.58
CA TYR A 111 -0.71 3.95 10.14
C TYR A 111 0.64 3.31 9.78
N MET A 112 1.73 3.72 10.43
CA MET A 112 3.05 3.13 10.20
C MET A 112 3.11 1.64 10.55
N GLU A 113 2.38 1.19 11.57
CA GLU A 113 2.29 -0.23 11.93
C GLU A 113 1.68 -1.11 10.80
N GLN A 114 0.89 -0.51 9.90
CA GLN A 114 0.28 -1.25 8.79
C GLN A 114 1.30 -1.82 7.80
N VAL A 115 2.55 -1.35 7.82
CA VAL A 115 3.65 -1.93 7.03
C VAL A 115 3.88 -3.43 7.34
N HIS A 116 3.47 -3.88 8.52
CA HIS A 116 3.58 -5.28 8.92
C HIS A 116 2.41 -6.17 8.44
N ARG A 117 1.37 -5.59 7.80
CA ARG A 117 0.25 -6.35 7.25
C ARG A 117 0.58 -6.98 5.92
N GLY A 118 0.23 -8.25 5.76
CA GLY A 118 0.42 -8.95 4.49
C GLY A 118 1.48 -10.04 4.56
N VAL A 119 2.24 -10.19 3.49
CA VAL A 119 3.30 -11.18 3.40
C VAL A 119 4.65 -10.51 3.23
N LYS A 120 5.68 -11.13 3.77
CA LYS A 120 7.07 -10.85 3.46
C LYS A 120 7.83 -12.15 3.23
N GLY A 121 8.98 -12.06 2.61
CA GLY A 121 9.81 -13.24 2.43
C GLY A 121 11.09 -12.93 1.68
N VAL A 122 11.84 -13.96 1.40
CA VAL A 122 13.05 -13.89 0.60
C VAL A 122 12.94 -14.86 -0.57
N ILE A 123 13.29 -14.36 -1.76
CA ILE A 123 13.37 -15.16 -2.98
C ILE A 123 14.81 -15.55 -3.18
N ARG A 124 15.11 -16.86 -3.20
CA ARG A 124 16.47 -17.40 -3.24
C ARG A 124 16.70 -18.35 -4.41
N ASP A 125 17.92 -18.35 -4.91
CA ASP A 125 18.41 -19.40 -5.80
C ASP A 125 18.48 -20.75 -5.05
N LYS A 126 17.97 -21.80 -5.66
CA LYS A 126 17.90 -23.14 -5.06
C LYS A 126 19.28 -23.72 -4.69
N VAL A 127 20.28 -23.46 -5.51
CA VAL A 127 21.62 -24.04 -5.38
C VAL A 127 22.50 -23.16 -4.49
N THR A 128 22.65 -21.89 -4.86
CA THR A 128 23.56 -20.97 -4.19
C THR A 128 23.01 -20.40 -2.88
N LYS A 129 21.70 -20.49 -2.66
CA LYS A 129 20.96 -19.89 -1.54
C LYS A 129 21.01 -18.35 -1.49
N ARG A 130 21.65 -17.71 -2.47
CA ARG A 130 21.69 -16.25 -2.56
C ARG A 130 20.33 -15.69 -2.93
N GLY A 131 20.03 -14.50 -2.46
CA GLY A 131 18.84 -13.76 -2.83
C GLY A 131 18.83 -13.45 -4.33
N ILE A 132 17.64 -13.37 -4.89
CA ILE A 132 17.41 -13.04 -6.30
C ILE A 132 16.80 -11.65 -6.35
N ALA A 133 17.58 -10.70 -6.90
CA ALA A 133 17.12 -9.33 -7.10
C ALA A 133 16.11 -9.25 -8.24
N ASP A 134 15.24 -8.23 -8.18
CA ASP A 134 14.31 -7.87 -9.24
C ASP A 134 13.36 -9.00 -9.70
N ALA A 135 13.17 -10.01 -8.85
CA ALA A 135 12.15 -11.01 -9.08
C ALA A 135 10.76 -10.36 -8.94
N VAL A 136 9.87 -10.71 -9.86
CA VAL A 136 8.48 -10.22 -9.85
C VAL A 136 7.64 -11.08 -8.93
N ILE A 137 6.87 -10.45 -8.06
CA ILE A 137 5.90 -11.07 -7.16
C ILE A 137 4.51 -10.61 -7.56
N ARG A 138 3.66 -11.55 -7.97
CA ARG A 138 2.26 -11.32 -8.33
C ARG A 138 1.33 -12.04 -7.39
N VAL A 139 0.34 -11.35 -6.90
CA VAL A 139 -0.81 -11.93 -6.21
C VAL A 139 -1.91 -12.18 -7.22
N GLU A 140 -2.46 -13.41 -7.26
CA GLU A 140 -3.59 -13.75 -8.17
C GLU A 140 -4.76 -12.80 -7.89
N ASP A 141 -5.43 -12.37 -8.95
CA ASP A 141 -6.55 -11.42 -8.93
C ASP A 141 -6.21 -9.97 -8.47
N HIS A 142 -4.91 -9.66 -8.33
CA HIS A 142 -4.42 -8.30 -8.07
C HIS A 142 -3.48 -7.87 -9.19
N ASP A 143 -3.95 -6.99 -10.06
CA ASP A 143 -3.15 -6.47 -11.19
C ASP A 143 -2.16 -5.39 -10.71
N HIS A 144 -1.31 -5.78 -9.77
CA HIS A 144 -0.23 -4.97 -9.24
C HIS A 144 0.94 -5.86 -8.81
N ASP A 145 2.02 -5.80 -9.57
CA ASP A 145 3.24 -6.56 -9.31
C ASP A 145 4.20 -5.74 -8.46
N ILE A 146 4.87 -6.39 -7.51
CA ILE A 146 6.01 -5.81 -6.80
C ILE A 146 7.29 -6.56 -7.16
N ARG A 147 8.44 -6.03 -6.73
CA ARG A 147 9.76 -6.60 -7.01
C ARG A 147 10.57 -6.81 -5.76
N SER A 148 11.40 -7.87 -5.78
CA SER A 148 12.34 -8.12 -4.70
C SER A 148 13.52 -7.15 -4.72
N ALA A 149 14.04 -6.83 -3.54
CA ALA A 149 15.26 -6.07 -3.34
C ALA A 149 16.52 -6.85 -3.77
N ALA A 150 17.68 -6.23 -3.68
CA ALA A 150 18.96 -6.81 -4.14
C ALA A 150 19.34 -8.14 -3.47
N ASP A 151 18.94 -8.35 -2.24
CA ASP A 151 19.14 -9.56 -1.44
C ASP A 151 17.99 -10.57 -1.52
N GLY A 152 17.00 -10.29 -2.40
CA GLY A 152 15.83 -11.12 -2.61
C GLY A 152 14.67 -10.85 -1.64
N ASP A 153 14.84 -9.92 -0.70
CA ASP A 153 13.80 -9.53 0.25
C ASP A 153 12.61 -8.87 -0.47
N TYR A 154 11.40 -9.13 0.02
CA TYR A 154 10.18 -8.49 -0.49
C TYR A 154 9.12 -8.35 0.58
N TRP A 155 8.28 -7.34 0.42
CA TRP A 155 7.11 -7.06 1.24
C TRP A 155 5.91 -6.80 0.34
N ARG A 156 4.80 -7.45 0.60
CA ARG A 156 3.53 -7.26 -0.13
C ARG A 156 2.41 -7.04 0.86
N LEU A 157 1.90 -5.82 0.89
CA LEU A 157 0.78 -5.43 1.75
C LEU A 157 -0.51 -6.10 1.25
N LEU A 158 -1.23 -6.75 2.15
CA LEU A 158 -2.46 -7.48 1.86
C LEU A 158 -3.36 -7.48 3.10
N ASN A 159 -4.66 -7.41 2.89
CA ASN A 159 -5.64 -7.67 3.95
C ASN A 159 -5.62 -9.14 4.38
N PRO A 160 -6.19 -9.49 5.56
CA PRO A 160 -6.35 -10.89 5.95
C PRO A 160 -7.08 -11.70 4.88
N GLY A 161 -6.57 -12.88 4.58
CA GLY A 161 -7.14 -13.77 3.55
C GLY A 161 -6.18 -14.84 3.07
N GLU A 162 -6.65 -15.64 2.13
CA GLU A 162 -5.87 -16.66 1.42
C GLU A 162 -5.46 -16.13 0.06
N TYR A 163 -4.16 -16.15 -0.23
CA TYR A 163 -3.61 -15.62 -1.46
C TYR A 163 -2.75 -16.65 -2.18
N LYS A 164 -2.90 -16.72 -3.49
CA LYS A 164 -2.04 -17.47 -4.36
C LYS A 164 -1.01 -16.51 -4.95
N ILE A 165 0.26 -16.73 -4.63
CA ILE A 165 1.35 -15.85 -4.98
C ILE A 165 2.28 -16.57 -5.96
N ALA A 166 2.51 -15.95 -7.11
CA ALA A 166 3.44 -16.39 -8.13
C ALA A 166 4.69 -15.50 -8.14
N VAL A 167 5.83 -16.12 -8.34
CA VAL A 167 7.13 -15.45 -8.42
C VAL A 167 7.90 -15.92 -9.63
N TRP A 168 8.52 -15.00 -10.37
CA TRP A 168 9.40 -15.31 -11.46
C TRP A 168 10.57 -14.32 -11.56
N ALA A 169 11.67 -14.78 -12.11
CA ALA A 169 12.85 -13.98 -12.39
C ALA A 169 13.51 -14.42 -13.69
N VAL A 170 14.23 -13.52 -14.32
CA VAL A 170 14.95 -13.82 -15.56
C VAL A 170 15.98 -14.94 -15.31
N GLY A 171 15.95 -15.99 -16.13
CA GLY A 171 16.84 -17.15 -16.00
C GLY A 171 16.40 -18.21 -14.98
N TYR A 172 15.21 -18.09 -14.42
CA TYR A 172 14.64 -19.03 -13.46
C TYR A 172 13.30 -19.58 -13.91
N PHE A 173 12.97 -20.79 -13.48
CA PHE A 173 11.60 -21.30 -13.58
C PHE A 173 10.72 -20.59 -12.53
N PRO A 174 9.47 -20.23 -12.89
CA PRO A 174 8.55 -19.62 -11.94
C PRO A 174 8.18 -20.58 -10.82
N ALA A 175 7.84 -20.01 -9.67
CA ALA A 175 7.31 -20.75 -8.52
C ALA A 175 5.98 -20.10 -8.06
N MET A 176 5.14 -20.91 -7.43
CA MET A 176 3.85 -20.48 -6.91
C MET A 176 3.54 -21.19 -5.59
N ARG A 177 2.93 -20.47 -4.67
CA ARG A 177 2.42 -21.05 -3.43
C ARG A 177 1.21 -20.30 -2.89
N ARG A 178 0.46 -20.93 -2.00
CA ARG A 178 -0.59 -20.27 -1.21
C ARG A 178 0.02 -19.75 0.09
N CYS A 179 -0.36 -18.53 0.46
CA CYS A 179 0.03 -17.89 1.71
C CYS A 179 -1.22 -17.34 2.39
N HIS A 180 -1.36 -17.67 3.69
CA HIS A 180 -2.45 -17.18 4.52
C HIS A 180 -2.01 -15.90 5.26
N VAL A 181 -2.76 -14.82 5.12
CA VAL A 181 -2.56 -13.58 5.89
C VAL A 181 -3.55 -13.58 7.05
N GLY A 182 -3.03 -13.56 8.28
CA GLY A 182 -3.84 -13.53 9.49
C GLY A 182 -4.39 -12.13 9.83
N MET A 183 -5.24 -12.09 10.87
CA MET A 183 -5.82 -10.84 11.38
C MET A 183 -4.82 -9.99 12.18
N GLU A 184 -3.80 -10.62 12.74
CA GLU A 184 -2.82 -9.94 13.58
C GLU A 184 -1.91 -9.02 12.75
N PRO A 185 -1.40 -7.91 13.34
CA PRO A 185 -0.48 -7.00 12.67
C PRO A 185 0.95 -7.61 12.62
N ARG A 186 1.07 -8.78 12.04
CA ARG A 186 2.34 -9.49 11.82
C ARG A 186 2.39 -9.98 10.39
N PRO A 187 3.50 -9.79 9.69
CA PRO A 187 3.63 -10.29 8.34
C PRO A 187 3.72 -11.82 8.32
N THR A 188 2.99 -12.41 7.41
CA THR A 188 3.15 -13.85 7.10
C THR A 188 4.43 -14.07 6.31
N ILE A 189 5.25 -15.03 6.74
CA ILE A 189 6.47 -15.40 6.01
C ILE A 189 6.12 -16.29 4.82
N CYS A 190 6.47 -15.83 3.63
CA CYS A 190 6.20 -16.53 2.38
C CYS A 190 7.44 -16.56 1.48
N ASP A 191 8.42 -17.39 1.83
CA ASP A 191 9.68 -17.53 1.11
C ASP A 191 9.52 -18.35 -0.17
N PHE A 192 10.33 -18.02 -1.19
CA PHE A 192 10.40 -18.74 -2.46
C PHE A 192 11.83 -19.21 -2.77
N THR A 193 11.91 -20.37 -3.41
CA THR A 193 13.17 -20.91 -3.92
C THR A 193 13.01 -21.19 -5.41
N LEU A 194 13.77 -20.50 -6.25
CA LEU A 194 13.72 -20.65 -7.70
C LEU A 194 14.87 -21.52 -8.22
N THR A 195 14.56 -22.27 -9.26
CA THR A 195 15.52 -23.14 -9.97
C THR A 195 15.93 -22.48 -11.27
N LYS A 196 17.24 -22.33 -11.50
CA LYS A 196 17.76 -21.82 -12.78
C LYS A 196 17.33 -22.68 -13.97
N THR A 197 17.03 -22.04 -15.09
CA THR A 197 16.81 -22.71 -16.35
C THR A 197 18.12 -23.32 -16.88
N PRO A 198 18.06 -24.35 -17.78
CA PRO A 198 19.27 -24.98 -18.32
C PRO A 198 20.22 -24.00 -19.00
N ASN A 199 19.69 -23.05 -19.78
CA ASN A 199 20.50 -22.04 -20.47
C ASN A 199 21.28 -21.10 -19.53
N GLN A 200 20.76 -20.87 -18.32
CA GLN A 200 21.44 -20.02 -17.31
C GLN A 200 22.50 -20.81 -16.54
N ARG A 201 22.33 -22.13 -16.39
CA ARG A 201 23.32 -23.01 -15.76
C ARG A 201 24.59 -23.19 -16.60
N LEU A 202 24.48 -23.04 -17.92
CA LEU A 202 25.60 -23.21 -18.87
C LEU A 202 26.48 -21.94 -18.98
N LYS A 203 26.05 -20.80 -18.39
CA LYS A 203 26.76 -19.51 -18.45
C LYS A 203 27.65 -19.26 -17.22
N GLU A 204 27.63 -20.13 -16.25
CA GLU A 204 28.48 -20.14 -15.03
C GLU A 204 29.56 -21.22 -15.11
#